data_470d570e49fbb8b8e475ed9e972e3ce9
#
_entry.id   470d570e49fbb8b8e475ed9e972e3ce9
#
_cell.length_a   1.000
_cell.length_b   1.000
_cell.length_c   1.000
_cell.angle_alpha   90.00
_cell.angle_beta   90.00
_cell.angle_gamma   90.00
#
_symmetry.space_group_name_H-M   'P 1'
#
loop_
_entity.id
_entity.type
_entity.pdbx_description
1 polymer ?
#
loop_
_entity_poly.entity_id
_entity_poly.type
_entity_poly.pdbx_seq_one_letter_code
_entity_poly.pdbx_strand_id
1 'polypeptide(L)'
;GLIDFFTFFPYYLPILFPMGAVAFRMFRVIRIFRLFRVNAQYDAFNVIINVLNDKKNQLISSICMILIFMVAASLCMYSLEHEAQPEQFANAFSGIWWSVSTLLTVGYGDIYPVTTMGKVMAIVISFLGVGMVAIPTGIISAGFVEQYTKLRMLAFHSEEHELKFVTSVIPQGHSWCRKKVKEVAFPPQIILVMIIRNGEAL
;
A
#
# COMPACT_ATOMS: atom_id res chain seq x y z
N GLY A 1 15.68 5.59 20.22
CA GLY A 1 14.47 4.80 20.28
C GLY A 1 14.64 3.35 19.84
N LEU A 2 13.61 2.78 19.24
CA LEU A 2 13.54 1.35 18.85
C LEU A 2 14.69 0.94 17.90
N ILE A 3 15.07 1.81 16.98
CA ILE A 3 16.18 1.61 16.03
C ILE A 3 17.52 1.53 16.76
N ASP A 4 17.75 2.38 17.74
CA ASP A 4 18.97 2.37 18.54
C ASP A 4 19.05 1.10 19.40
N PHE A 5 17.90 0.63 19.92
CA PHE A 5 17.79 -0.62 20.64
C PHE A 5 18.18 -1.82 19.75
N PHE A 6 17.62 -1.93 18.54
CA PHE A 6 17.97 -3.00 17.59
C PHE A 6 19.42 -2.93 17.09
N THR A 7 20.04 -1.75 17.11
CA THR A 7 21.45 -1.59 16.73
C THR A 7 22.39 -2.04 17.87
N PHE A 8 21.98 -1.84 19.13
CA PHE A 8 22.78 -2.10 20.33
C PHE A 8 22.57 -3.52 20.85
N PHE A 9 21.34 -4.02 20.79
CA PHE A 9 20.92 -5.33 21.31
C PHE A 9 21.78 -6.52 20.81
N PRO A 10 22.14 -6.64 19.51
CA PRO A 10 22.94 -7.75 19.01
C PRO A 10 24.37 -7.81 19.58
N TYR A 11 24.86 -6.71 20.14
CA TYR A 11 26.19 -6.67 20.75
C TYR A 11 26.23 -7.38 22.12
N TYR A 12 25.13 -7.35 22.86
CA TYR A 12 25.02 -7.95 24.20
C TYR A 12 24.43 -9.36 24.18
N LEU A 13 23.78 -9.78 23.07
CA LEU A 13 23.20 -11.11 22.91
C LEU A 13 24.21 -12.26 23.12
N PRO A 14 25.49 -12.18 22.67
CA PRO A 14 26.49 -13.23 22.91
C PRO A 14 26.85 -13.42 24.39
N ILE A 15 26.66 -12.38 25.19
CA ILE A 15 26.97 -12.40 26.64
C ILE A 15 25.83 -13.10 27.39
N LEU A 16 24.58 -12.97 26.89
CA LEU A 16 23.38 -13.52 27.51
C LEU A 16 23.10 -14.98 27.10
N PHE A 17 23.49 -15.37 25.89
CA PHE A 17 23.23 -16.71 25.34
C PHE A 17 24.48 -17.27 24.67
N PRO A 18 25.19 -18.25 25.29
CA PRO A 18 26.35 -18.89 24.71
C PRO A 18 26.00 -19.94 23.64
N MET A 19 24.97 -19.72 22.84
CA MET A 19 24.59 -20.59 21.73
C MET A 19 25.42 -20.24 20.48
N GLY A 20 25.99 -21.27 19.88
CA GLY A 20 26.80 -21.38 18.67
C GLY A 20 27.14 -20.13 17.85
N ALA A 21 28.41 -19.88 17.64
CA ALA A 21 28.99 -18.72 16.93
C ALA A 21 28.39 -18.39 15.55
N VAL A 22 27.67 -19.32 14.93
CA VAL A 22 27.07 -19.15 13.58
C VAL A 22 25.80 -18.29 13.65
N ALA A 23 24.92 -18.50 14.63
CA ALA A 23 23.70 -17.69 14.81
C ALA A 23 24.03 -16.22 15.06
N PHE A 24 25.11 -15.96 15.81
CA PHE A 24 25.54 -14.57 16.12
C PHE A 24 26.11 -13.83 14.91
N ARG A 25 26.66 -14.55 13.90
CA ARG A 25 27.10 -13.92 12.65
C ARG A 25 25.92 -13.37 11.85
N MET A 26 24.76 -14.04 11.90
CA MET A 26 23.54 -13.59 11.25
C MET A 26 23.02 -12.28 11.87
N PHE A 27 23.14 -12.10 13.18
CA PHE A 27 22.74 -10.84 13.85
C PHE A 27 23.60 -9.64 13.45
N ARG A 28 24.79 -9.83 12.83
CA ARG A 28 25.55 -8.71 12.27
C ARG A 28 24.80 -8.02 11.12
N VAL A 29 23.91 -8.77 10.42
CA VAL A 29 23.09 -8.22 9.33
C VAL A 29 22.09 -7.19 9.89
N ILE A 30 21.68 -7.33 11.16
CA ILE A 30 20.79 -6.35 11.82
C ILE A 30 21.43 -4.94 11.89
N ARG A 31 22.78 -4.84 11.82
CA ARG A 31 23.45 -3.52 11.74
C ARG A 31 23.04 -2.72 10.51
N ILE A 32 22.51 -3.37 9.48
CA ILE A 32 21.97 -2.70 8.29
C ILE A 32 20.80 -1.78 8.64
N PHE A 33 20.07 -2.09 9.75
CA PHE A 33 19.01 -1.20 10.26
C PHE A 33 19.53 0.17 10.73
N ARG A 34 20.87 0.32 10.91
CA ARG A 34 21.48 1.64 11.11
C ARG A 34 21.26 2.58 9.93
N LEU A 35 21.11 2.04 8.71
CA LEU A 35 20.83 2.84 7.52
C LEU A 35 19.43 3.50 7.59
N PHE A 36 18.48 2.87 8.30
CA PHE A 36 17.16 3.47 8.52
C PHE A 36 17.18 4.68 9.45
N ARG A 37 18.28 4.89 10.21
CA ARG A 37 18.44 6.09 11.03
C ARG A 37 18.58 7.36 10.17
N VAL A 38 19.19 7.24 9.00
CA VAL A 38 19.35 8.36 8.06
C VAL A 38 17.99 8.74 7.47
N ASN A 39 17.12 7.76 7.23
CA ASN A 39 15.79 7.97 6.65
C ASN A 39 14.75 8.53 7.65
N ALA A 40 14.98 8.42 8.96
CA ALA A 40 14.05 8.93 9.99
C ALA A 40 13.96 10.48 10.01
N GLN A 41 14.83 11.18 9.28
CA GLN A 41 14.82 12.63 9.11
C GLN A 41 14.08 13.08 7.84
N TYR A 42 13.68 12.15 6.96
CA TYR A 42 12.97 12.47 5.73
C TYR A 42 11.49 12.14 5.86
N ASP A 43 10.64 13.09 5.48
CA ASP A 43 9.17 12.94 5.46
C ASP A 43 8.67 11.78 4.60
N ALA A 44 9.50 11.30 3.66
CA ALA A 44 9.19 10.17 2.79
C ALA A 44 8.84 8.88 3.56
N PHE A 45 9.51 8.60 4.69
CA PHE A 45 9.23 7.41 5.50
C PHE A 45 7.88 7.53 6.23
N ASN A 46 7.55 8.73 6.67
CA ASN A 46 6.24 9.02 7.28
C ASN A 46 5.10 8.81 6.29
N VAL A 47 5.30 9.19 5.02
CA VAL A 47 4.31 8.95 3.95
C VAL A 47 4.05 7.46 3.77
N ILE A 48 5.10 6.62 3.75
CA ILE A 48 4.96 5.16 3.64
C ILE A 48 4.17 4.59 4.81
N ILE A 49 4.53 4.97 6.04
CA ILE A 49 3.85 4.51 7.25
C ILE A 49 2.38 4.94 7.26
N ASN A 50 2.10 6.16 6.86
CA ASN A 50 0.73 6.68 6.78
C ASN A 50 -0.10 5.89 5.76
N VAL A 51 0.44 5.63 4.55
CA VAL A 51 -0.23 4.81 3.54
C VAL A 51 -0.53 3.41 4.06
N LEU A 52 0.46 2.76 4.70
CA LEU A 52 0.28 1.42 5.27
C LEU A 52 -0.77 1.40 6.38
N ASN A 53 -0.80 2.41 7.25
CA ASN A 53 -1.80 2.53 8.31
C ASN A 53 -3.20 2.80 7.76
N ASP A 54 -3.33 3.69 6.78
CA ASP A 54 -4.61 4.04 6.17
C ASP A 54 -5.20 2.85 5.41
N LYS A 55 -4.36 2.05 4.74
CA LYS A 55 -4.79 0.90 3.92
C LYS A 55 -4.64 -0.45 4.61
N LYS A 56 -4.26 -0.50 5.91
CA LYS A 56 -3.96 -1.75 6.63
C LYS A 56 -5.03 -2.82 6.52
N ASN A 57 -6.30 -2.47 6.66
CA ASN A 57 -7.40 -3.44 6.60
C ASN A 57 -7.54 -4.06 5.21
N GLN A 58 -7.38 -3.26 4.16
CA GLN A 58 -7.40 -3.72 2.77
C GLN A 58 -6.19 -4.61 2.47
N LEU A 59 -5.00 -4.24 2.97
CA LEU A 59 -3.77 -5.02 2.83
C LEU A 59 -3.88 -6.35 3.56
N ILE A 60 -4.34 -6.38 4.81
CA ILE A 60 -4.54 -7.62 5.56
C ILE A 60 -5.52 -8.53 4.83
N SER A 61 -6.64 -7.99 4.36
CA SER A 61 -7.64 -8.75 3.61
C SER A 61 -7.06 -9.36 2.32
N SER A 62 -6.28 -8.60 1.55
CA SER A 62 -5.64 -9.09 0.33
C SER A 62 -4.57 -10.15 0.61
N ILE A 63 -3.78 -9.99 1.67
CA ILE A 63 -2.80 -10.99 2.09
C ILE A 63 -3.50 -12.29 2.54
N CYS A 64 -4.57 -12.20 3.35
CA CYS A 64 -5.36 -13.38 3.73
C CYS A 64 -5.91 -14.10 2.50
N MET A 65 -6.40 -13.37 1.50
CA MET A 65 -6.91 -13.94 0.26
C MET A 65 -5.80 -14.69 -0.51
N ILE A 66 -4.59 -14.13 -0.60
CA ILE A 66 -3.44 -14.78 -1.21
C ILE A 66 -3.07 -16.05 -0.46
N LEU A 67 -3.04 -16.03 0.88
CA LEU A 67 -2.72 -17.21 1.69
C LEU A 67 -3.76 -18.33 1.49
N ILE A 68 -5.03 -17.99 1.47
CA ILE A 68 -6.11 -18.96 1.19
C ILE A 68 -5.91 -19.57 -0.20
N PHE A 69 -5.60 -18.75 -1.20
CA PHE A 69 -5.35 -19.21 -2.55
C PHE A 69 -4.11 -20.09 -2.66
N MET A 70 -3.02 -19.76 -1.93
CA MET A 70 -1.83 -20.61 -1.84
C MET A 70 -2.16 -22.01 -1.30
N VAL A 71 -2.95 -22.08 -0.24
CA VAL A 71 -3.37 -23.36 0.34
C VAL A 71 -4.25 -24.14 -0.64
N ALA A 72 -5.20 -23.48 -1.30
CA ALA A 72 -6.05 -24.10 -2.31
C ALA A 72 -5.24 -24.63 -3.50
N ALA A 73 -4.29 -23.84 -4.00
CA ALA A 73 -3.37 -24.23 -5.07
C ALA A 73 -2.49 -25.41 -4.67
N SER A 74 -1.98 -25.41 -3.44
CA SER A 74 -1.19 -26.50 -2.87
C SER A 74 -1.96 -27.81 -2.83
N LEU A 75 -3.20 -27.80 -2.30
CA LEU A 75 -4.07 -28.96 -2.22
C LEU A 75 -4.44 -29.46 -3.62
N CYS A 76 -4.73 -28.58 -4.54
CA CYS A 76 -5.04 -28.92 -5.92
C CYS A 76 -3.86 -29.65 -6.59
N MET A 77 -2.66 -29.08 -6.49
CA MET A 77 -1.45 -29.68 -7.08
C MET A 77 -1.07 -31.00 -6.40
N TYR A 78 -1.19 -31.10 -5.08
CA TYR A 78 -1.00 -32.34 -4.35
C TYR A 78 -1.94 -33.45 -4.89
N SER A 79 -3.22 -33.14 -5.05
CA SER A 79 -4.22 -34.08 -5.56
C SER A 79 -3.93 -34.58 -6.98
N LEU A 80 -3.26 -33.77 -7.82
CA LEU A 80 -2.97 -34.11 -9.22
C LEU A 80 -1.59 -34.77 -9.42
N GLU A 81 -0.62 -34.47 -8.57
CA GLU A 81 0.77 -34.82 -8.77
C GLU A 81 1.28 -35.89 -7.79
N HIS A 82 0.62 -36.10 -6.65
CA HIS A 82 1.08 -37.01 -5.61
C HIS A 82 1.30 -38.45 -6.11
N GLU A 83 0.42 -38.98 -6.97
CA GLU A 83 0.55 -40.33 -7.51
C GLU A 83 1.73 -40.43 -8.48
N ALA A 84 2.01 -39.37 -9.24
CA ALA A 84 3.11 -39.35 -10.22
C ALA A 84 4.47 -39.01 -9.59
N GLN A 85 4.46 -38.24 -8.49
CA GLN A 85 5.67 -37.75 -7.82
C GLN A 85 5.50 -37.79 -6.28
N PRO A 86 5.41 -38.97 -5.66
CA PRO A 86 5.15 -39.11 -4.23
C PRO A 86 6.26 -38.54 -3.35
N GLU A 87 7.49 -38.46 -3.85
CA GLU A 87 8.62 -37.89 -3.10
C GLU A 87 8.57 -36.35 -3.05
N GLN A 88 8.19 -35.70 -4.15
CA GLN A 88 8.15 -34.24 -4.25
C GLN A 88 6.86 -33.67 -3.68
N PHE A 89 5.72 -34.27 -3.99
CA PHE A 89 4.43 -33.95 -3.40
C PHE A 89 4.05 -34.97 -2.30
N ALA A 90 4.97 -35.17 -1.34
CA ALA A 90 4.82 -36.16 -0.27
C ALA A 90 3.59 -35.85 0.64
N ASN A 91 3.26 -34.59 0.81
CA ASN A 91 2.12 -34.13 1.60
C ASN A 91 1.61 -32.78 1.08
N ALA A 92 0.48 -32.32 1.61
CA ALA A 92 -0.10 -31.02 1.22
C ALA A 92 0.84 -29.83 1.47
N PHE A 93 1.76 -29.92 2.44
CA PHE A 93 2.72 -28.85 2.73
C PHE A 93 3.83 -28.72 1.69
N SER A 94 4.26 -29.82 1.05
CA SER A 94 5.22 -29.73 -0.06
C SER A 94 4.66 -28.97 -1.25
N GLY A 95 3.35 -29.07 -1.48
CA GLY A 95 2.62 -28.26 -2.46
C GLY A 95 2.60 -26.77 -2.10
N ILE A 96 2.66 -26.39 -0.82
CA ILE A 96 2.75 -24.97 -0.41
C ILE A 96 4.06 -24.34 -0.92
N TRP A 97 5.18 -25.05 -0.81
CA TRP A 97 6.46 -24.57 -1.34
C TRP A 97 6.39 -24.28 -2.83
N TRP A 98 5.81 -25.21 -3.61
CA TRP A 98 5.55 -24.99 -5.02
C TRP A 98 4.64 -23.79 -5.27
N SER A 99 3.53 -23.70 -4.54
CA SER A 99 2.57 -22.60 -4.68
C SER A 99 3.21 -21.24 -4.39
N VAL A 100 3.99 -21.13 -3.30
CA VAL A 100 4.70 -19.88 -2.94
C VAL A 100 5.66 -19.50 -4.05
N SER A 101 6.50 -20.44 -4.52
CA SER A 101 7.49 -20.15 -5.53
C SER A 101 6.87 -19.74 -6.87
N THR A 102 5.74 -20.33 -7.22
CA THR A 102 5.02 -20.05 -8.47
C THR A 102 4.23 -18.75 -8.38
N LEU A 103 3.43 -18.55 -7.32
CA LEU A 103 2.58 -17.36 -7.15
C LEU A 103 3.39 -16.10 -6.91
N LEU A 104 4.51 -16.18 -6.20
CA LEU A 104 5.43 -15.05 -6.03
C LEU A 104 6.41 -14.90 -7.20
N THR A 105 6.21 -15.65 -8.28
CA THR A 105 7.02 -15.58 -9.51
C THR A 105 8.51 -15.84 -9.32
N VAL A 106 8.90 -16.60 -8.28
CA VAL A 106 10.30 -16.96 -8.01
C VAL A 106 10.73 -18.11 -8.91
N GLY A 107 9.94 -19.20 -8.95
CA GLY A 107 10.14 -20.33 -9.86
C GLY A 107 11.49 -21.03 -9.68
N TYR A 108 11.80 -21.57 -8.50
CA TYR A 108 13.06 -22.28 -8.24
C TYR A 108 13.26 -23.49 -9.16
N GLY A 109 12.18 -24.14 -9.63
CA GLY A 109 12.24 -25.27 -10.54
C GLY A 109 12.63 -26.60 -9.87
N ASP A 110 12.69 -26.63 -8.55
CA ASP A 110 12.96 -27.84 -7.74
C ASP A 110 11.73 -28.73 -7.65
N ILE A 111 10.52 -28.17 -7.60
CA ILE A 111 9.23 -28.85 -7.65
C ILE A 111 8.41 -28.26 -8.81
N TYR A 112 7.93 -29.13 -9.70
CA TYR A 112 7.13 -28.74 -10.86
C TYR A 112 6.16 -29.86 -11.27
N PRO A 113 5.02 -29.54 -11.91
CA PRO A 113 4.07 -30.56 -12.36
C PRO A 113 4.60 -31.37 -13.53
N VAL A 114 4.46 -32.69 -13.49
CA VAL A 114 4.84 -33.61 -14.57
C VAL A 114 3.62 -34.13 -15.32
N THR A 115 2.47 -34.26 -14.65
CA THR A 115 1.25 -34.74 -15.27
C THR A 115 0.65 -33.69 -16.22
N THR A 116 -0.09 -34.14 -17.23
CA THR A 116 -0.73 -33.23 -18.20
C THR A 116 -1.76 -32.36 -17.48
N MET A 117 -2.57 -32.93 -16.58
CA MET A 117 -3.57 -32.16 -15.81
C MET A 117 -2.90 -31.19 -14.84
N GLY A 118 -1.83 -31.61 -14.17
CA GLY A 118 -1.05 -30.75 -13.28
C GLY A 118 -0.47 -29.54 -14.04
N LYS A 119 0.05 -29.72 -15.25
CA LYS A 119 0.55 -28.64 -16.10
C LYS A 119 -0.55 -27.65 -16.49
N VAL A 120 -1.73 -28.15 -16.89
CA VAL A 120 -2.88 -27.30 -17.23
C VAL A 120 -3.32 -26.49 -16.01
N MET A 121 -3.45 -27.15 -14.85
CA MET A 121 -3.83 -26.47 -13.59
C MET A 121 -2.76 -25.49 -13.14
N ALA A 122 -1.47 -25.79 -13.32
CA ALA A 122 -0.39 -24.86 -13.01
C ALA A 122 -0.48 -23.57 -13.83
N ILE A 123 -0.84 -23.65 -15.11
CA ILE A 123 -1.06 -22.48 -15.97
C ILE A 123 -2.21 -21.63 -15.40
N VAL A 124 -3.34 -22.24 -15.06
CA VAL A 124 -4.51 -21.54 -14.49
C VAL A 124 -4.15 -20.87 -13.17
N ILE A 125 -3.49 -21.63 -12.27
CA ILE A 125 -3.06 -21.13 -10.96
C ILE A 125 -2.08 -19.97 -11.12
N SER A 126 -1.13 -20.05 -12.05
CA SER A 126 -0.16 -18.99 -12.31
C SER A 126 -0.84 -17.70 -12.79
N PHE A 127 -1.78 -17.81 -13.70
CA PHE A 127 -2.57 -16.66 -14.19
C PHE A 127 -3.35 -15.98 -13.07
N LEU A 128 -4.06 -16.76 -12.28
CA LEU A 128 -4.84 -16.24 -11.13
C LEU A 128 -3.90 -15.67 -10.07
N GLY A 129 -2.75 -16.31 -9.84
CA GLY A 129 -1.76 -15.87 -8.87
C GLY A 129 -1.18 -14.49 -9.18
N VAL A 130 -0.81 -14.25 -10.43
CA VAL A 130 -0.32 -12.92 -10.86
C VAL A 130 -1.38 -11.85 -10.59
N GLY A 131 -2.66 -12.13 -10.91
CA GLY A 131 -3.76 -11.22 -10.62
C GLY A 131 -3.93 -10.95 -9.14
N MET A 132 -3.82 -11.98 -8.30
CA MET A 132 -3.95 -11.84 -6.84
C MET A 132 -2.81 -11.03 -6.21
N VAL A 133 -1.56 -11.25 -6.63
CA VAL A 133 -0.40 -10.51 -6.10
C VAL A 133 -0.42 -9.04 -6.56
N ALA A 134 -1.05 -8.74 -7.68
CA ALA A 134 -1.23 -7.37 -8.14
C ALA A 134 -2.13 -6.53 -7.22
N ILE A 135 -3.07 -7.15 -6.47
CA ILE A 135 -4.03 -6.43 -5.62
C ILE A 135 -3.33 -5.63 -4.50
N PRO A 136 -2.47 -6.22 -3.63
CA PRO A 136 -1.76 -5.45 -2.61
C PRO A 136 -0.91 -4.33 -3.19
N THR A 137 -0.24 -4.60 -4.32
CA THR A 137 0.57 -3.58 -5.02
C THR A 137 -0.28 -2.42 -5.50
N GLY A 138 -1.47 -2.69 -6.06
CA GLY A 138 -2.43 -1.68 -6.47
C GLY A 138 -2.95 -0.85 -5.30
N ILE A 139 -3.26 -1.48 -4.16
CA ILE A 139 -3.71 -0.80 -2.93
C ILE A 139 -2.64 0.18 -2.42
N ILE A 140 -1.39 -0.26 -2.39
CA ILE A 140 -0.25 0.57 -1.96
C ILE A 140 -0.08 1.75 -2.93
N SER A 141 -0.08 1.49 -4.23
CA SER A 141 0.06 2.54 -5.26
C SER A 141 -1.05 3.58 -5.16
N ALA A 142 -2.30 3.16 -5.02
CA ALA A 142 -3.44 4.06 -4.82
C ALA A 142 -3.30 4.89 -3.53
N GLY A 143 -2.82 4.27 -2.44
CA GLY A 143 -2.55 4.96 -1.19
C GLY A 143 -1.50 6.06 -1.32
N PHE A 144 -0.43 5.82 -2.08
CA PHE A 144 0.57 6.84 -2.36
C PHE A 144 -0.01 8.01 -3.15
N VAL A 145 -0.76 7.75 -4.22
CA VAL A 145 -1.41 8.81 -5.02
C VAL A 145 -2.31 9.66 -4.13
N GLU A 146 -3.10 9.04 -3.25
CA GLU A 146 -3.97 9.75 -2.32
C GLU A 146 -3.19 10.64 -1.35
N GLN A 147 -2.10 10.15 -0.76
CA GLN A 147 -1.26 10.94 0.16
C GLN A 147 -0.58 12.10 -0.54
N TYR A 148 -0.02 11.90 -1.73
CA TYR A 148 0.57 12.99 -2.50
C TYR A 148 -0.45 14.05 -2.92
N THR A 149 -1.69 13.64 -3.23
CA THR A 149 -2.77 14.57 -3.56
C THR A 149 -3.17 15.40 -2.33
N LYS A 150 -3.28 14.77 -1.15
CA LYS A 150 -3.54 15.48 0.11
C LYS A 150 -2.44 16.50 0.43
N LEU A 151 -1.17 16.11 0.32
CA LEU A 151 -0.04 17.00 0.58
C LEU A 151 -0.03 18.19 -0.40
N ARG A 152 -0.33 17.92 -1.67
CA ARG A 152 -0.41 18.97 -2.70
C ARG A 152 -1.57 19.94 -2.40
N MET A 153 -2.74 19.47 -2.03
CA MET A 153 -3.87 20.32 -1.63
C MET A 153 -3.54 21.20 -0.42
N LEU A 154 -2.86 20.63 0.59
CA LEU A 154 -2.41 21.40 1.75
C LEU A 154 -1.37 22.46 1.39
N ALA A 155 -0.43 22.14 0.48
CA ALA A 155 0.55 23.11 -0.01
C ALA A 155 -0.11 24.25 -0.78
N PHE A 156 -1.08 23.94 -1.65
CA PHE A 156 -1.86 24.98 -2.34
C PHE A 156 -2.64 25.87 -1.39
N HIS A 157 -3.20 25.32 -0.30
CA HIS A 157 -3.90 26.11 0.71
C HIS A 157 -2.96 26.99 1.56
N SER A 158 -1.70 26.66 1.66
CA SER A 158 -0.71 27.45 2.42
C SER A 158 -0.05 28.56 1.60
N GLU A 159 -0.03 28.46 0.27
CA GLU A 159 0.51 29.50 -0.63
C GLU A 159 -0.57 30.46 -1.16
N GLU A 160 -1.82 30.04 -1.22
CA GLU A 160 -2.92 30.94 -1.50
C GLU A 160 -3.29 31.68 -0.22
N HIS A 161 -3.07 32.98 -0.19
CA HIS A 161 -3.89 33.90 0.61
C HIS A 161 -5.32 33.46 0.38
N GLU A 162 -5.99 32.98 1.46
CA GLU A 162 -7.32 32.38 1.43
C GLU A 162 -8.29 33.15 0.55
N LEU A 163 -8.40 32.78 -0.72
CA LEU A 163 -9.55 33.16 -1.52
C LEU A 163 -10.74 32.32 -1.02
N LYS A 164 -11.41 32.82 -0.01
CA LYS A 164 -12.59 32.20 0.54
C LYS A 164 -13.77 32.51 -0.38
N PHE A 165 -14.16 31.54 -1.20
CA PHE A 165 -15.38 31.69 -1.98
C PHE A 165 -16.59 31.65 -1.04
N VAL A 166 -17.29 32.77 -0.94
CA VAL A 166 -18.51 32.89 -0.17
C VAL A 166 -19.68 33.13 -1.11
N THR A 167 -20.62 32.21 -1.14
CA THR A 167 -21.89 32.41 -1.84
C THR A 167 -22.86 33.07 -0.89
N SER A 168 -23.30 34.27 -1.23
CA SER A 168 -24.32 35.00 -0.45
C SER A 168 -25.56 35.23 -1.29
N VAL A 169 -26.71 34.90 -0.73
CA VAL A 169 -27.98 35.17 -1.35
C VAL A 169 -28.42 36.56 -0.91
N ILE A 170 -28.68 37.45 -1.87
CA ILE A 170 -29.15 38.82 -1.58
C ILE A 170 -30.69 38.78 -1.44
N PRO A 171 -31.21 39.01 -0.25
CA PRO A 171 -32.66 38.98 -0.04
C PRO A 171 -33.34 40.15 -0.77
N GLN A 172 -34.61 39.96 -1.10
CA GLN A 172 -35.44 41.02 -1.68
C GLN A 172 -35.55 42.19 -0.70
N GLY A 173 -35.18 43.41 -1.13
CA GLY A 173 -35.14 44.59 -0.27
C GLY A 173 -33.75 45.00 0.22
N HIS A 174 -32.70 44.24 -0.09
CA HIS A 174 -31.35 44.64 0.24
C HIS A 174 -30.92 45.86 -0.58
N SER A 175 -30.06 46.73 -0.01
CA SER A 175 -29.60 47.98 -0.62
C SER A 175 -28.87 47.81 -1.98
N TRP A 176 -28.50 46.59 -2.31
CA TRP A 176 -27.87 46.21 -3.57
C TRP A 176 -28.87 45.80 -4.66
N CYS A 177 -30.13 45.59 -4.30
CA CYS A 177 -31.17 45.25 -5.28
C CYS A 177 -31.41 46.42 -6.23
N ARG A 178 -31.57 46.12 -7.54
CA ARG A 178 -31.80 47.08 -8.63
C ARG A 178 -30.67 48.04 -8.92
N LYS A 179 -29.49 47.88 -8.30
CA LYS A 179 -28.29 48.64 -8.66
C LYS A 179 -27.45 47.87 -9.66
N LYS A 180 -26.71 48.60 -10.49
CA LYS A 180 -25.67 48.01 -11.36
C LYS A 180 -24.49 47.60 -10.50
N VAL A 181 -23.74 46.57 -10.90
CA VAL A 181 -22.57 46.09 -10.16
C VAL A 181 -21.56 47.21 -9.90
N LYS A 182 -21.39 48.14 -10.85
CA LYS A 182 -20.52 49.30 -10.69
C LYS A 182 -20.92 50.30 -9.58
N GLU A 183 -22.19 50.24 -9.16
CA GLU A 183 -22.77 51.16 -8.17
C GLU A 183 -22.76 50.54 -6.76
N VAL A 184 -22.33 49.25 -6.67
CA VAL A 184 -22.22 48.54 -5.42
C VAL A 184 -20.78 48.70 -4.91
N ALA A 185 -20.64 49.36 -3.75
CA ALA A 185 -19.34 49.47 -3.12
C ALA A 185 -19.02 48.16 -2.40
N PHE A 186 -18.13 47.38 -2.98
CA PHE A 186 -17.56 46.18 -2.34
C PHE A 186 -16.38 46.60 -1.45
N PRO A 187 -16.18 45.96 -0.29
CA PRO A 187 -14.94 46.11 0.47
C PRO A 187 -13.73 45.77 -0.41
N PRO A 188 -12.58 46.46 -0.26
CA PRO A 188 -11.41 46.28 -1.13
C PRO A 188 -10.82 44.85 -1.09
N GLN A 189 -11.22 44.02 -0.14
CA GLN A 189 -10.81 42.65 0.04
C GLN A 189 -11.71 41.61 -0.66
N ILE A 190 -12.80 42.06 -1.29
CA ILE A 190 -13.77 41.18 -1.95
C ILE A 190 -13.69 41.36 -3.47
N ILE A 191 -13.50 40.25 -4.16
CA ILE A 191 -13.55 40.18 -5.62
C ILE A 191 -14.84 39.46 -6.00
N LEU A 192 -15.68 40.12 -6.78
CA LEU A 192 -16.88 39.51 -7.33
C LEU A 192 -16.48 38.58 -8.49
N VAL A 193 -16.69 37.28 -8.32
CA VAL A 193 -16.32 36.25 -9.32
C VAL A 193 -17.50 35.93 -10.24
N MET A 194 -18.72 35.87 -9.70
CA MET A 194 -19.90 35.43 -10.45
C MET A 194 -21.18 35.97 -9.81
N ILE A 195 -22.15 36.27 -10.63
CA ILE A 195 -23.54 36.57 -10.22
C ILE A 195 -24.44 35.50 -10.81
N ILE A 196 -25.24 34.86 -9.98
CA ILE A 196 -26.26 33.92 -10.42
C ILE A 196 -27.63 34.60 -10.25
N ARG A 197 -28.40 34.69 -11.34
CA ARG A 197 -29.77 35.22 -11.32
C ARG A 197 -30.70 34.24 -11.99
N ASN A 198 -31.74 33.81 -11.31
CA ASN A 198 -32.70 32.81 -11.79
C ASN A 198 -32.08 31.48 -12.25
N GLY A 199 -30.93 31.08 -11.66
CA GLY A 199 -30.22 29.87 -12.01
C GLY A 199 -29.20 30.01 -13.16
N GLU A 200 -29.07 31.19 -13.77
CA GLU A 200 -28.11 31.47 -14.82
C GLU A 200 -26.97 32.34 -14.29
N ALA A 201 -25.75 32.03 -14.71
CA ALA A 201 -24.55 32.82 -14.44
C ALA A 201 -24.50 34.03 -15.37
N LEU A 202 -24.28 35.20 -14.81
CA LEU A 202 -24.14 36.49 -15.50
C LEU A 202 -22.70 36.94 -15.49
#